data_3c266a0283bdb0f10636b3f017464bf3
#
_entry.id   3c266a0283bdb0f10636b3f017464bf3
#
_cell.length_a   1.000
_cell.length_b   1.000
_cell.length_c   1.000
_cell.angle_alpha   90.00
_cell.angle_beta   90.00
_cell.angle_gamma   90.00
#
_symmetry.space_group_name_H-M   'P 1'
#
loop_
_entity.id
_entity.type
_entity.pdbx_description
1 polymer ?
#
loop_
_entity_poly.entity_id
_entity_poly.type
_entity_poly.pdbx_seq_one_letter_code
_entity_poly.pdbx_strand_id
1 'polypeptide(L)'
;MQSMVHRFHSAGIEVILDVAYNHSGEGDALGPTLSFRGLDNRSYYRLAEGGRTYVNDTGTGNTFNLTHPMVLRMVMDSLRYWVETYHIDGFRFDLASVLGREAQGFDPQGGFFDAIRQDPVLARVKLIAEPWDIGPGGYQLGAYPHPFLEWNDRFRDGVRRFWRGDAGMTPELANRLLGSSDRFDHSGRAATSSVNFITAHDGFTLEDLVSFTIKRNLANAEDNRDGHGENHSDNLGVEGDTDDPAVLAARALRKRNLLATLMLAQGVPMLLAGDELGNSQQGNNNAYAQDNETAWINWDKADADLIAYVARLTALRRAHPVLRQKRFLHSRPRAADGLPDVTWRRADGGVPRPEDWHDPAFRCLGVELRRAAEDAGGGAEAIFAVFNTGAARDVVLPRTAPAWRLILDTTRPAAAPAAAKATVAAPAQSVLVFEAVMSSGLSSEGTP
;
A
#
# COMPACT_ATOMS: atom_id res chain seq x y z
N MET A 1 21.20 13.13 12.30
CA MET A 1 20.23 12.95 11.22
C MET A 1 20.81 13.25 9.84
N GLN A 2 21.45 14.40 9.56
CA GLN A 2 22.08 14.72 8.25
C GLN A 2 23.00 13.60 7.72
N SER A 3 23.90 13.06 8.58
CA SER A 3 24.78 11.95 8.18
C SER A 3 24.02 10.66 7.82
N MET A 4 22.88 10.40 8.46
CA MET A 4 22.00 9.28 8.13
C MET A 4 21.38 9.48 6.76
N VAL A 5 20.77 10.63 6.50
CA VAL A 5 20.17 10.98 5.21
C VAL A 5 21.20 10.88 4.09
N HIS A 6 22.41 11.46 4.31
CA HIS A 6 23.49 11.36 3.33
C HIS A 6 23.88 9.92 2.98
N ARG A 7 23.90 9.00 3.97
CA ARG A 7 24.19 7.58 3.71
C ARG A 7 23.11 6.91 2.88
N PHE A 8 21.84 7.20 3.15
CA PHE A 8 20.74 6.68 2.33
C PHE A 8 20.81 7.22 0.90
N HIS A 9 21.04 8.53 0.73
CA HIS A 9 21.21 9.13 -0.60
C HIS A 9 22.38 8.52 -1.37
N SER A 10 23.50 8.23 -0.70
CA SER A 10 24.67 7.59 -1.31
C SER A 10 24.33 6.16 -1.83
N ALA A 11 23.31 5.52 -1.26
CA ALA A 11 22.77 4.24 -1.73
C ALA A 11 21.62 4.38 -2.74
N GLY A 12 21.28 5.61 -3.15
CA GLY A 12 20.14 5.89 -4.04
C GLY A 12 18.76 5.72 -3.39
N ILE A 13 18.70 5.86 -2.05
CA ILE A 13 17.47 5.71 -1.26
C ILE A 13 17.05 7.09 -0.74
N GLU A 14 15.83 7.49 -1.05
CA GLU A 14 15.19 8.70 -0.53
C GLU A 14 14.70 8.51 0.91
N VAL A 15 14.62 9.59 1.66
CA VAL A 15 14.16 9.59 3.06
C VAL A 15 12.89 10.40 3.19
N ILE A 16 11.79 9.73 3.54
CA ILE A 16 10.50 10.34 3.82
C ILE A 16 10.34 10.46 5.33
N LEU A 17 10.01 11.64 5.81
CA LEU A 17 9.77 11.88 7.23
C LEU A 17 8.27 11.76 7.53
N ASP A 18 7.93 10.95 8.52
CA ASP A 18 6.58 10.87 9.07
C ASP A 18 6.38 12.01 10.08
N VAL A 19 5.35 12.84 9.88
CA VAL A 19 5.15 14.08 10.65
C VAL A 19 3.73 14.19 11.19
N ALA A 20 3.63 14.54 12.48
CA ALA A 20 2.37 14.81 13.16
C ALA A 20 2.21 16.33 13.38
N TYR A 21 1.52 17.00 12.46
CA TYR A 21 1.12 18.42 12.60
C TYR A 21 -0.35 18.59 12.92
N ASN A 22 -1.03 17.52 13.27
CA ASN A 22 -2.46 17.48 13.58
C ASN A 22 -2.75 17.70 15.06
N HIS A 23 -1.81 17.35 15.96
CA HIS A 23 -1.96 17.45 17.42
C HIS A 23 -0.61 17.68 18.11
N SER A 24 -0.65 17.85 19.43
CA SER A 24 0.54 17.85 20.29
C SER A 24 0.42 16.84 21.41
N GLY A 25 1.58 16.49 22.02
CA GLY A 25 1.65 15.63 23.21
C GLY A 25 1.07 16.25 24.50
N GLU A 26 0.44 17.43 24.42
CA GLU A 26 -0.20 18.06 25.59
C GLU A 26 -1.56 17.44 25.97
N GLY A 27 -2.10 16.54 25.13
CA GLY A 27 -3.32 15.81 25.40
C GLY A 27 -4.58 16.69 25.49
N ASP A 28 -5.54 16.30 26.31
CA ASP A 28 -6.81 16.98 26.53
C ASP A 28 -6.71 18.15 27.53
N ALA A 29 -7.85 18.68 28.00
CA ALA A 29 -7.91 19.80 28.96
C ALA A 29 -7.26 19.50 30.32
N LEU A 30 -7.03 18.22 30.66
CA LEU A 30 -6.36 17.77 31.87
C LEU A 30 -4.88 17.49 31.67
N GLY A 31 -4.41 17.50 30.44
CA GLY A 31 -3.02 17.24 30.10
C GLY A 31 -2.06 18.37 30.52
N PRO A 32 -0.74 18.12 30.44
CA PRO A 32 0.27 19.09 30.88
C PRO A 32 0.38 20.31 29.95
N THR A 33 0.93 21.40 30.45
CA THR A 33 1.30 22.58 29.66
C THR A 33 2.81 22.50 29.37
N LEU A 34 3.18 22.04 28.18
CA LEU A 34 4.56 21.75 27.80
C LEU A 34 5.08 22.64 26.66
N SER A 35 4.21 23.05 25.74
CA SER A 35 4.57 23.75 24.52
C SER A 35 3.59 24.87 24.18
N PHE A 36 2.78 24.70 23.12
CA PHE A 36 1.93 25.75 22.53
C PHE A 36 0.79 26.20 23.45
N ARG A 37 0.32 25.35 24.36
CA ARG A 37 -0.69 25.69 25.36
C ARG A 37 -0.19 26.84 26.24
N GLY A 38 1.09 26.81 26.62
CA GLY A 38 1.70 27.86 27.43
C GLY A 38 2.01 29.15 26.66
N LEU A 39 2.16 29.06 25.35
CA LEU A 39 2.45 30.21 24.48
C LEU A 39 1.18 30.99 24.12
N ASP A 40 0.25 30.34 23.44
CA ASP A 40 -1.04 30.90 23.05
C ASP A 40 -2.05 29.80 22.74
N ASN A 41 -2.62 29.22 23.78
CA ASN A 41 -3.58 28.10 23.67
C ASN A 41 -4.69 28.38 22.66
N ARG A 42 -5.17 29.61 22.60
CA ARG A 42 -6.33 29.98 21.81
C ARG A 42 -6.06 30.03 20.29
N SER A 43 -4.85 30.39 19.93
CA SER A 43 -4.43 30.44 18.51
C SER A 43 -4.00 29.07 18.00
N TYR A 44 -3.29 28.29 18.82
CA TYR A 44 -2.69 27.03 18.36
C TYR A 44 -3.66 25.85 18.31
N TYR A 45 -4.71 25.85 19.16
CA TYR A 45 -5.64 24.71 19.25
C TYR A 45 -7.05 25.07 18.82
N ARG A 46 -7.75 24.10 18.23
CA ARG A 46 -9.19 24.18 17.99
C ARG A 46 -9.92 23.95 19.30
N LEU A 47 -10.60 24.98 19.78
CA LEU A 47 -11.36 24.92 21.03
C LEU A 47 -12.83 24.59 20.74
N ALA A 48 -13.42 23.75 21.59
CA ALA A 48 -14.84 23.48 21.58
C ALA A 48 -15.64 24.71 22.08
N GLU A 49 -16.94 24.65 21.94
CA GLU A 49 -17.84 25.73 22.40
C GLU A 49 -17.59 26.06 23.88
N GLY A 50 -17.49 27.34 24.19
CA GLY A 50 -17.13 27.82 25.52
C GLY A 50 -15.62 27.91 25.83
N GLY A 51 -14.75 27.38 24.96
CA GLY A 51 -13.29 27.55 24.99
C GLY A 51 -12.58 26.85 26.16
N ARG A 52 -13.23 25.93 26.85
CA ARG A 52 -12.65 25.20 28.01
C ARG A 52 -12.08 23.84 27.65
N THR A 53 -12.51 23.26 26.57
CA THR A 53 -12.06 21.94 26.07
C THR A 53 -11.63 22.05 24.64
N TYR A 54 -10.96 21.02 24.12
CA TYR A 54 -10.47 20.95 22.76
C TYR A 54 -11.42 20.19 21.85
N VAL A 55 -11.47 20.58 20.57
CA VAL A 55 -11.92 19.68 19.53
C VAL A 55 -10.91 18.52 19.44
N ASN A 56 -11.40 17.28 19.38
CA ASN A 56 -10.55 16.10 19.34
C ASN A 56 -10.83 15.27 18.08
N ASP A 57 -10.42 15.78 16.92
CA ASP A 57 -10.51 15.07 15.66
C ASP A 57 -9.37 14.03 15.50
N THR A 58 -8.39 14.03 16.41
CA THR A 58 -7.17 13.24 16.33
C THR A 58 -7.20 11.97 17.20
N GLY A 59 -8.08 11.88 18.17
CA GLY A 59 -8.08 10.80 19.16
C GLY A 59 -7.12 11.01 20.35
N THR A 60 -6.21 12.00 20.24
CA THR A 60 -5.14 12.26 21.22
C THR A 60 -5.53 13.31 22.29
N GLY A 61 -6.71 13.92 22.15
CA GLY A 61 -7.24 14.89 23.12
C GLY A 61 -7.22 16.34 22.64
N ASN A 62 -6.47 16.68 21.60
CA ASN A 62 -6.44 18.02 21.03
C ASN A 62 -6.29 17.99 19.50
N THR A 63 -6.55 19.13 18.86
CA THR A 63 -6.39 19.32 17.43
C THR A 63 -5.76 20.70 17.20
N PHE A 64 -4.69 20.78 16.38
CA PHE A 64 -4.12 22.06 15.99
C PHE A 64 -5.05 22.85 15.06
N ASN A 65 -4.99 24.15 15.18
CA ASN A 65 -5.80 25.10 14.42
C ASN A 65 -5.06 25.62 13.18
N LEU A 66 -4.98 24.83 12.12
CA LEU A 66 -4.29 25.22 10.87
C LEU A 66 -5.00 26.35 10.10
N THR A 67 -6.24 26.71 10.44
CA THR A 67 -6.89 27.89 9.87
C THR A 67 -6.30 29.19 10.43
N HIS A 68 -5.58 29.14 11.55
CA HIS A 68 -4.87 30.30 12.07
C HIS A 68 -3.55 30.52 11.30
N PRO A 69 -3.30 31.71 10.72
CA PRO A 69 -2.18 31.93 9.79
C PRO A 69 -0.81 31.70 10.43
N MET A 70 -0.65 31.95 11.73
CA MET A 70 0.61 31.73 12.43
C MET A 70 0.89 30.25 12.73
N VAL A 71 -0.15 29.45 12.91
CA VAL A 71 -0.03 27.96 13.05
C VAL A 71 0.33 27.36 11.71
N LEU A 72 -0.36 27.76 10.64
CA LEU A 72 -0.02 27.35 9.28
C LEU A 72 1.43 27.72 8.93
N ARG A 73 1.85 28.96 9.24
CA ARG A 73 3.23 29.40 9.04
C ARG A 73 4.24 28.54 9.79
N MET A 74 3.97 28.20 11.05
CA MET A 74 4.84 27.32 11.84
C MET A 74 5.04 25.97 11.15
N VAL A 75 3.95 25.36 10.66
CA VAL A 75 4.02 24.08 9.94
C VAL A 75 4.85 24.23 8.66
N MET A 76 4.58 25.26 7.86
CA MET A 76 5.32 25.50 6.61
C MET A 76 6.79 25.78 6.83
N ASP A 77 7.16 26.55 7.87
CA ASP A 77 8.55 26.82 8.24
C ASP A 77 9.27 25.56 8.72
N SER A 78 8.59 24.71 9.48
CA SER A 78 9.11 23.41 9.91
C SER A 78 9.37 22.48 8.73
N LEU A 79 8.41 22.35 7.79
CA LEU A 79 8.56 21.51 6.59
C LEU A 79 9.76 21.97 5.73
N ARG A 80 9.88 23.29 5.47
CA ARG A 80 11.03 23.82 4.73
C ARG A 80 12.36 23.55 5.45
N TYR A 81 12.39 23.70 6.78
CA TYR A 81 13.57 23.41 7.58
C TYR A 81 14.05 21.96 7.42
N TRP A 82 13.14 21.00 7.42
CA TRP A 82 13.49 19.59 7.19
C TRP A 82 14.06 19.35 5.79
N VAL A 83 13.50 19.96 4.76
CA VAL A 83 13.99 19.84 3.39
C VAL A 83 15.35 20.54 3.22
N GLU A 84 15.45 21.80 3.61
CA GLU A 84 16.64 22.62 3.34
C GLU A 84 17.83 22.25 4.23
N THR A 85 17.58 21.89 5.50
CA THR A 85 18.64 21.57 6.46
C THR A 85 19.01 20.10 6.49
N TYR A 86 18.03 19.21 6.41
CA TYR A 86 18.25 17.76 6.53
C TYR A 86 18.16 17.02 5.20
N HIS A 87 17.78 17.70 4.14
CA HIS A 87 17.62 17.14 2.78
C HIS A 87 16.62 15.99 2.73
N ILE A 88 15.49 16.13 3.45
CA ILE A 88 14.38 15.18 3.41
C ILE A 88 13.69 15.26 2.04
N ASP A 89 13.37 14.11 1.46
CA ASP A 89 12.82 13.97 0.10
C ASP A 89 11.29 14.00 0.06
N GLY A 90 10.64 13.98 1.22
CA GLY A 90 9.18 14.04 1.31
C GLY A 90 8.66 13.82 2.72
N PHE A 91 7.35 13.91 2.84
CA PHE A 91 6.65 13.77 4.11
C PHE A 91 5.46 12.82 3.98
N ARG A 92 5.24 12.01 5.01
CA ARG A 92 3.95 11.36 5.29
C ARG A 92 3.30 12.15 6.40
N PHE A 93 2.10 12.65 6.16
CA PHE A 93 1.34 13.43 7.13
C PHE A 93 0.38 12.51 7.88
N ASP A 94 0.60 12.37 9.18
CA ASP A 94 -0.27 11.70 10.11
C ASP A 94 -1.64 12.38 10.14
N LEU A 95 -2.73 11.60 10.11
CA LEU A 95 -4.12 12.10 10.08
C LEU A 95 -4.27 13.35 9.21
N ALA A 96 -3.81 13.26 7.96
CA ALA A 96 -3.68 14.44 7.08
C ALA A 96 -5.00 15.15 6.79
N SER A 97 -6.15 14.49 6.97
CA SER A 97 -7.46 15.12 6.84
C SER A 97 -7.68 16.24 7.86
N VAL A 98 -7.07 16.16 9.04
CA VAL A 98 -7.09 17.26 10.04
C VAL A 98 -6.47 18.54 9.48
N LEU A 99 -5.39 18.42 8.69
CA LEU A 99 -4.65 19.57 8.13
C LEU A 99 -5.48 20.33 7.08
N GLY A 100 -6.40 19.63 6.41
CA GLY A 100 -7.31 20.21 5.44
C GLY A 100 -8.68 20.62 6.00
N ARG A 101 -8.87 20.58 7.32
CA ARG A 101 -10.15 20.96 7.94
C ARG A 101 -10.30 22.48 8.02
N GLU A 102 -11.24 23.00 7.25
CA GLU A 102 -11.71 24.38 7.30
C GLU A 102 -13.00 24.51 8.15
N ALA A 103 -13.67 25.66 8.09
CA ALA A 103 -14.88 25.93 8.89
C ALA A 103 -16.05 24.96 8.58
N GLN A 104 -16.09 24.41 7.35
CA GLN A 104 -17.17 23.52 6.89
C GLN A 104 -16.76 22.03 6.86
N GLY A 105 -15.59 21.68 7.37
CA GLY A 105 -15.00 20.35 7.32
C GLY A 105 -13.78 20.28 6.42
N PHE A 106 -13.47 19.08 5.89
CA PHE A 106 -12.34 18.90 4.98
C PHE A 106 -12.56 19.62 3.64
N ASP A 107 -11.58 20.43 3.24
CA ASP A 107 -11.56 21.15 1.96
C ASP A 107 -10.24 20.89 1.22
N PRO A 108 -10.25 20.20 0.08
CA PRO A 108 -9.05 19.97 -0.72
C PRO A 108 -8.46 21.25 -1.35
N GLN A 109 -9.15 22.38 -1.25
CA GLN A 109 -8.70 23.72 -1.64
C GLN A 109 -8.42 24.60 -0.41
N GLY A 110 -8.36 24.02 0.79
CA GLY A 110 -8.10 24.74 2.04
C GLY A 110 -6.69 25.33 2.10
N GLY A 111 -6.52 26.27 3.03
CA GLY A 111 -5.31 27.08 3.16
C GLY A 111 -4.01 26.28 3.28
N PHE A 112 -4.03 25.14 3.96
CA PHE A 112 -2.84 24.26 4.05
C PHE A 112 -2.45 23.70 2.67
N PHE A 113 -3.41 23.17 1.90
CA PHE A 113 -3.13 22.60 0.58
C PHE A 113 -2.67 23.64 -0.42
N ASP A 114 -3.24 24.84 -0.38
CA ASP A 114 -2.78 25.93 -1.24
C ASP A 114 -1.36 26.40 -0.87
N ALA A 115 -1.07 26.53 0.43
CA ALA A 115 0.23 26.93 0.90
C ALA A 115 1.34 25.92 0.50
N ILE A 116 1.12 24.63 0.75
CA ILE A 116 2.16 23.63 0.48
C ILE A 116 2.40 23.38 -1.01
N ARG A 117 1.34 23.46 -1.85
CA ARG A 117 1.44 23.20 -3.29
C ARG A 117 2.12 24.32 -4.06
N GLN A 118 1.99 25.55 -3.63
CA GLN A 118 2.62 26.72 -4.26
C GLN A 118 4.02 27.01 -3.72
N ASP A 119 4.43 26.38 -2.62
CA ASP A 119 5.73 26.63 -2.00
C ASP A 119 6.86 26.10 -2.90
N PRO A 120 7.87 26.93 -3.28
CA PRO A 120 8.90 26.52 -4.23
C PRO A 120 9.84 25.43 -3.73
N VAL A 121 9.93 25.23 -2.42
CA VAL A 121 10.71 24.14 -1.78
C VAL A 121 9.85 22.87 -1.73
N LEU A 122 8.65 22.97 -1.17
CA LEU A 122 7.79 21.82 -0.87
C LEU A 122 7.08 21.22 -2.10
N ALA A 123 6.88 22.03 -3.16
CA ALA A 123 6.35 21.53 -4.43
C ALA A 123 7.26 20.51 -5.15
N ARG A 124 8.51 20.34 -4.69
CA ARG A 124 9.51 19.45 -5.30
C ARG A 124 9.67 18.12 -4.54
N VAL A 125 9.10 17.99 -3.37
CA VAL A 125 9.22 16.80 -2.51
C VAL A 125 7.95 15.96 -2.56
N LYS A 126 8.05 14.71 -2.11
CA LYS A 126 6.91 13.81 -2.05
C LYS A 126 5.99 14.18 -0.89
N LEU A 127 4.69 14.22 -1.16
CA LEU A 127 3.66 14.51 -0.17
C LEU A 127 2.73 13.29 -0.10
N ILE A 128 2.65 12.65 1.06
CA ILE A 128 1.88 11.44 1.29
C ILE A 128 0.90 11.71 2.42
N ALA A 129 -0.38 11.48 2.18
CA ALA A 129 -1.41 11.64 3.19
C ALA A 129 -1.81 10.30 3.81
N GLU A 130 -1.99 10.29 5.11
CA GLU A 130 -2.91 9.38 5.77
C GLU A 130 -4.31 9.98 5.65
N PRO A 131 -5.20 9.43 4.81
CA PRO A 131 -6.39 10.15 4.36
C PRO A 131 -7.61 9.95 5.28
N TRP A 132 -7.41 9.91 6.59
CA TRP A 132 -8.48 9.80 7.58
C TRP A 132 -8.15 10.49 8.88
N ASP A 133 -9.19 10.73 9.67
CA ASP A 133 -9.17 11.09 11.08
C ASP A 133 -10.49 10.62 11.74
N ILE A 134 -10.61 10.75 13.06
CA ILE A 134 -11.78 10.28 13.80
C ILE A 134 -12.94 11.28 13.89
N GLY A 135 -12.74 12.51 13.41
CA GLY A 135 -13.76 13.55 13.42
C GLY A 135 -14.86 13.30 12.38
N PRO A 136 -15.97 14.03 12.45
CA PRO A 136 -17.05 13.93 11.46
C PRO A 136 -16.54 14.19 10.04
N GLY A 137 -16.87 13.28 9.10
CA GLY A 137 -16.38 13.37 7.71
C GLY A 137 -14.87 13.21 7.56
N GLY A 138 -14.19 12.54 8.50
CA GLY A 138 -12.73 12.41 8.51
C GLY A 138 -12.16 11.49 7.45
N TYR A 139 -12.93 10.54 6.91
CA TYR A 139 -12.44 9.62 5.87
C TYR A 139 -12.45 10.27 4.50
N GLN A 140 -11.26 10.51 3.92
CA GLN A 140 -11.05 11.32 2.73
C GLN A 140 -10.24 10.63 1.63
N LEU A 141 -10.20 9.29 1.58
CA LEU A 141 -9.47 8.56 0.54
C LEU A 141 -9.95 8.94 -0.87
N GLY A 142 -9.04 9.42 -1.71
CA GLY A 142 -9.28 9.88 -3.07
C GLY A 142 -9.63 11.36 -3.16
N ALA A 143 -9.76 12.10 -2.05
CA ALA A 143 -10.19 13.49 -2.04
C ALA A 143 -9.05 14.52 -2.05
N TYR A 144 -7.80 14.09 -1.86
CA TYR A 144 -6.66 15.01 -1.80
C TYR A 144 -6.30 15.61 -3.16
N PRO A 145 -5.81 16.85 -3.19
CA PRO A 145 -5.39 17.50 -4.44
C PRO A 145 -4.07 16.88 -4.95
N HIS A 146 -3.85 16.96 -6.27
CA HIS A 146 -2.52 16.69 -6.81
C HIS A 146 -1.49 17.68 -6.22
N PRO A 147 -0.25 17.26 -5.84
CA PRO A 147 0.42 15.98 -6.11
C PRO A 147 0.37 14.96 -4.95
N PHE A 148 -0.51 15.08 -3.99
CA PHE A 148 -0.56 14.16 -2.86
C PHE A 148 -0.75 12.70 -3.30
N LEU A 149 0.04 11.82 -2.68
CA LEU A 149 -0.20 10.38 -2.66
C LEU A 149 -0.98 10.06 -1.38
N GLU A 150 -1.71 8.96 -1.38
CA GLU A 150 -2.56 8.59 -0.23
C GLU A 150 -2.34 7.14 0.15
N TRP A 151 -2.23 6.87 1.46
CA TRP A 151 -2.30 5.52 1.98
C TRP A 151 -3.66 4.91 1.68
N ASN A 152 -3.68 3.75 1.01
CA ASN A 152 -4.90 3.14 0.52
C ASN A 152 -5.34 1.96 1.40
N ASP A 153 -6.19 2.23 2.39
CA ASP A 153 -6.78 1.22 3.27
C ASP A 153 -7.72 0.27 2.51
N ARG A 154 -8.35 0.73 1.41
CA ARG A 154 -9.15 -0.14 0.55
C ARG A 154 -8.32 -1.22 -0.13
N PHE A 155 -7.08 -0.89 -0.50
CA PHE A 155 -6.15 -1.90 -0.99
C PHE A 155 -5.84 -2.93 0.11
N ARG A 156 -5.46 -2.46 1.30
CA ARG A 156 -5.17 -3.28 2.46
C ARG A 156 -6.31 -4.28 2.75
N ASP A 157 -7.49 -3.74 2.97
CA ASP A 157 -8.64 -4.53 3.41
C ASP A 157 -9.16 -5.45 2.29
N GLY A 158 -9.22 -4.95 1.05
CA GLY A 158 -9.65 -5.72 -0.10
C GLY A 158 -8.74 -6.92 -0.37
N VAL A 159 -7.43 -6.73 -0.33
CA VAL A 159 -6.44 -7.79 -0.55
C VAL A 159 -6.43 -8.80 0.60
N ARG A 160 -6.51 -8.35 1.86
CA ARG A 160 -6.61 -9.24 3.02
C ARG A 160 -7.85 -10.12 2.93
N ARG A 161 -9.03 -9.54 2.67
CA ARG A 161 -10.29 -10.26 2.53
C ARG A 161 -10.30 -11.23 1.35
N PHE A 162 -9.70 -10.84 0.22
CA PHE A 162 -9.56 -11.75 -0.93
C PHE A 162 -8.76 -12.99 -0.54
N TRP A 163 -7.59 -12.83 0.07
CA TRP A 163 -6.73 -13.96 0.46
C TRP A 163 -7.27 -14.73 1.66
N ARG A 164 -8.05 -14.12 2.54
CA ARG A 164 -8.81 -14.84 3.57
C ARG A 164 -9.88 -15.77 2.95
N GLY A 165 -10.31 -15.49 1.74
CA GLY A 165 -11.29 -16.30 1.01
C GLY A 165 -12.74 -15.83 1.19
N ASP A 166 -12.94 -14.56 1.57
CA ASP A 166 -14.27 -13.95 1.63
C ASP A 166 -14.95 -14.03 0.27
N ALA A 167 -16.26 -14.28 0.28
CA ALA A 167 -17.04 -14.40 -0.95
C ALA A 167 -17.15 -13.07 -1.69
N GLY A 168 -17.13 -13.10 -3.03
CA GLY A 168 -17.37 -11.93 -3.88
C GLY A 168 -16.23 -10.90 -3.88
N MET A 169 -15.01 -11.24 -3.46
CA MET A 169 -13.89 -10.30 -3.39
C MET A 169 -13.09 -10.16 -4.70
N THR A 170 -13.38 -10.93 -5.73
CA THR A 170 -12.65 -10.87 -7.01
C THR A 170 -12.78 -9.51 -7.72
N PRO A 171 -13.97 -8.87 -7.80
CA PRO A 171 -14.08 -7.51 -8.35
C PRO A 171 -13.30 -6.46 -7.55
N GLU A 172 -13.29 -6.59 -6.22
CA GLU A 172 -12.50 -5.71 -5.35
C GLU A 172 -11.01 -5.85 -5.63
N LEU A 173 -10.49 -7.09 -5.71
CA LEU A 173 -9.11 -7.33 -6.09
C LEU A 173 -8.78 -6.71 -7.46
N ALA A 174 -9.65 -6.87 -8.45
CA ALA A 174 -9.43 -6.32 -9.79
C ALA A 174 -9.26 -4.78 -9.75
N ASN A 175 -10.11 -4.07 -9.01
CA ASN A 175 -9.97 -2.62 -8.82
C ASN A 175 -8.66 -2.25 -8.12
N ARG A 176 -8.28 -3.00 -7.08
CA ARG A 176 -7.06 -2.71 -6.30
C ARG A 176 -5.80 -2.95 -7.15
N LEU A 177 -5.77 -4.01 -7.95
CA LEU A 177 -4.63 -4.33 -8.84
C LEU A 177 -4.35 -3.24 -9.88
N LEU A 178 -5.34 -2.47 -10.30
CA LEU A 178 -5.19 -1.40 -11.28
C LEU A 178 -4.99 0.00 -10.67
N GLY A 179 -4.54 0.09 -9.41
CA GLY A 179 -4.24 1.36 -8.75
C GLY A 179 -5.48 2.08 -8.24
N SER A 180 -6.57 1.34 -7.97
CA SER A 180 -7.81 1.89 -7.40
C SER A 180 -8.38 3.06 -8.19
N SER A 181 -8.56 2.87 -9.50
CA SER A 181 -9.07 3.89 -10.42
C SER A 181 -10.44 4.44 -9.99
N ASP A 182 -11.26 3.63 -9.32
CA ASP A 182 -12.52 4.03 -8.71
C ASP A 182 -12.39 5.16 -7.66
N ARG A 183 -11.17 5.37 -7.14
CA ARG A 183 -10.84 6.39 -6.14
C ARG A 183 -9.97 7.51 -6.68
N PHE A 184 -9.07 7.20 -7.61
CA PHE A 184 -8.00 8.12 -7.98
C PHE A 184 -8.03 8.58 -9.45
N ASP A 185 -8.82 7.94 -10.34
CA ASP A 185 -8.84 8.32 -11.76
C ASP A 185 -9.74 9.55 -12.01
N HIS A 186 -9.35 10.67 -11.41
CA HIS A 186 -10.00 11.97 -11.57
C HIS A 186 -9.01 13.11 -11.30
N SER A 187 -9.36 14.33 -11.67
CA SER A 187 -8.63 15.57 -11.34
C SER A 187 -7.13 15.54 -11.70
N GLY A 188 -6.76 14.82 -12.78
CA GLY A 188 -5.37 14.73 -13.25
C GLY A 188 -4.44 13.86 -12.39
N ARG A 189 -4.99 13.06 -11.49
CA ARG A 189 -4.21 12.13 -10.66
C ARG A 189 -3.72 10.94 -11.46
N ALA A 190 -2.70 10.27 -10.97
CA ALA A 190 -2.08 9.10 -11.58
C ALA A 190 -2.34 7.82 -10.76
N ALA A 191 -2.16 6.65 -11.35
CA ALA A 191 -2.23 5.37 -10.63
C ALA A 191 -1.26 5.33 -9.43
N THR A 192 -0.14 6.04 -9.52
CA THR A 192 0.84 6.20 -8.43
C THR A 192 0.34 7.08 -7.28
N SER A 193 -0.84 7.70 -7.36
CA SER A 193 -1.45 8.38 -6.21
C SER A 193 -1.84 7.41 -5.09
N SER A 194 -2.07 6.13 -5.43
CA SER A 194 -2.34 5.07 -4.47
C SER A 194 -1.03 4.53 -3.88
N VAL A 195 -0.83 4.72 -2.57
CA VAL A 195 0.20 3.99 -1.79
C VAL A 195 -0.46 2.73 -1.25
N ASN A 196 -0.12 1.61 -1.86
CA ASN A 196 -0.67 0.29 -1.55
C ASN A 196 0.10 -0.35 -0.41
N PHE A 197 -0.58 -0.96 0.54
CA PHE A 197 0.05 -1.69 1.64
C PHE A 197 -0.81 -2.87 2.09
N ILE A 198 -0.18 -3.85 2.71
CA ILE A 198 -0.86 -4.97 3.39
C ILE A 198 -0.93 -4.68 4.88
N THR A 199 0.12 -4.10 5.44
CA THR A 199 0.34 -3.82 6.85
C THR A 199 1.00 -2.47 7.00
N ALA A 200 0.79 -1.83 8.15
CA ALA A 200 1.42 -0.58 8.55
C ALA A 200 1.75 -0.66 10.05
N HIS A 201 2.31 0.42 10.62
CA HIS A 201 2.61 0.48 12.06
C HIS A 201 1.37 0.32 12.95
N ASP A 202 0.19 0.71 12.43
CA ASP A 202 -1.10 0.45 13.05
C ASP A 202 -1.72 -0.85 12.50
N GLY A 203 -2.12 -1.74 13.39
CA GLY A 203 -2.66 -3.04 13.04
C GLY A 203 -1.66 -4.18 13.23
N PHE A 204 -2.03 -5.37 12.79
CA PHE A 204 -1.13 -6.54 12.81
C PHE A 204 0.02 -6.40 11.84
N THR A 205 1.21 -6.91 12.23
CA THR A 205 2.31 -7.21 11.31
C THR A 205 1.89 -8.29 10.31
N LEU A 206 2.68 -8.54 9.27
CA LEU A 206 2.39 -9.59 8.29
C LEU A 206 2.37 -10.99 8.93
N GLU A 207 3.24 -11.25 9.89
CA GLU A 207 3.25 -12.51 10.66
C GLU A 207 2.02 -12.64 11.52
N ASP A 208 1.65 -11.59 12.24
CA ASP A 208 0.48 -11.59 13.12
C ASP A 208 -0.83 -11.68 12.34
N LEU A 209 -0.88 -11.09 11.15
CA LEU A 209 -2.03 -11.13 10.24
C LEU A 209 -2.44 -12.55 9.83
N VAL A 210 -1.47 -13.46 9.77
CA VAL A 210 -1.69 -14.88 9.41
C VAL A 210 -1.67 -15.82 10.63
N SER A 211 -1.49 -15.26 11.83
CA SER A 211 -1.33 -16.02 13.07
C SER A 211 -2.37 -15.73 14.13
N PHE A 212 -3.01 -14.54 14.09
CA PHE A 212 -3.96 -14.10 15.11
C PHE A 212 -5.28 -13.63 14.47
N THR A 213 -6.38 -14.03 15.10
CA THR A 213 -7.73 -13.48 14.80
C THR A 213 -8.15 -12.47 15.84
N ILE A 214 -7.59 -12.53 17.05
CA ILE A 214 -7.93 -11.69 18.20
C ILE A 214 -6.70 -10.87 18.60
N LYS A 215 -6.87 -9.55 18.72
CA LYS A 215 -5.82 -8.65 19.19
C LYS A 215 -5.46 -8.89 20.65
N ARG A 216 -4.20 -8.68 21.01
CA ARG A 216 -3.63 -8.95 22.33
C ARG A 216 -2.93 -7.72 22.90
N ASN A 217 -3.68 -6.63 23.10
CA ASN A 217 -3.16 -5.32 23.51
C ASN A 217 -3.18 -5.09 25.02
N LEU A 218 -3.38 -6.10 25.85
CA LEU A 218 -3.47 -5.93 27.33
C LEU A 218 -2.21 -5.27 27.92
N ALA A 219 -1.04 -5.50 27.33
CA ALA A 219 0.20 -4.86 27.74
C ALA A 219 0.21 -3.33 27.56
N ASN A 220 -0.71 -2.77 26.77
CA ASN A 220 -0.87 -1.33 26.56
C ASN A 220 -1.62 -0.65 27.70
N ALA A 221 -2.14 -1.40 28.67
CA ALA A 221 -2.92 -0.91 29.84
C ALA A 221 -4.22 -0.15 29.48
N GLU A 222 -4.83 -0.49 28.32
CA GLU A 222 -6.10 0.08 27.85
C GLU A 222 -7.24 -0.95 27.78
N ASP A 223 -7.18 -2.01 28.56
CA ASP A 223 -8.17 -3.09 28.63
C ASP A 223 -8.46 -3.75 27.26
N ASN A 224 -7.45 -3.82 26.37
CA ASN A 224 -7.57 -4.35 25.00
C ASN A 224 -8.61 -3.59 24.13
N ARG A 225 -8.94 -2.33 24.47
CA ARG A 225 -9.89 -1.49 23.72
C ARG A 225 -9.24 -0.74 22.57
N ASP A 226 -7.95 -0.44 22.70
CA ASP A 226 -7.11 0.26 21.74
C ASP A 226 -6.83 -0.57 20.48
N GLY A 227 -6.33 0.09 19.43
CA GLY A 227 -6.02 -0.52 18.15
C GLY A 227 -7.24 -0.97 17.33
N HIS A 228 -6.99 -1.49 16.14
CA HIS A 228 -8.05 -1.88 15.22
C HIS A 228 -8.93 -3.03 15.77
N GLY A 229 -10.26 -2.89 15.66
CA GLY A 229 -11.20 -3.96 15.97
C GLY A 229 -11.33 -4.99 14.83
N GLU A 230 -11.27 -4.53 13.57
CA GLU A 230 -11.35 -5.36 12.36
C GLU A 230 -9.98 -5.41 11.68
N ASN A 231 -9.30 -6.57 11.75
CA ASN A 231 -7.98 -6.75 11.14
C ASN A 231 -8.04 -7.50 9.81
N HIS A 232 -9.16 -8.12 9.46
CA HIS A 232 -9.31 -9.03 8.32
C HIS A 232 -8.24 -10.11 8.27
N SER A 233 -7.78 -10.54 9.44
CA SER A 233 -6.77 -11.57 9.64
C SER A 233 -7.37 -12.98 9.59
N ASP A 234 -6.49 -14.00 9.57
CA ASP A 234 -6.86 -15.42 9.58
C ASP A 234 -5.70 -16.23 10.18
N ASN A 235 -5.95 -16.93 11.28
CA ASN A 235 -4.92 -17.71 11.97
C ASN A 235 -4.60 -19.07 11.31
N LEU A 236 -5.29 -19.40 10.22
CA LEU A 236 -5.14 -20.65 9.46
C LEU A 236 -5.29 -21.93 10.31
N GLY A 237 -6.17 -21.86 11.34
CA GLY A 237 -6.57 -22.97 12.16
C GLY A 237 -5.95 -23.02 13.56
N VAL A 238 -4.92 -22.23 13.85
CA VAL A 238 -4.29 -22.17 15.19
C VAL A 238 -4.05 -20.71 15.58
N GLU A 239 -4.56 -20.31 16.74
CA GLU A 239 -4.38 -18.95 17.25
C GLU A 239 -3.02 -18.77 17.91
N GLY A 240 -2.16 -17.92 17.33
CA GLY A 240 -0.81 -17.65 17.81
C GLY A 240 0.22 -18.67 17.34
N ASP A 241 1.26 -18.87 18.14
CA ASP A 241 2.39 -19.75 17.81
C ASP A 241 1.97 -21.22 17.66
N THR A 242 2.63 -21.94 16.77
CA THR A 242 2.37 -23.35 16.49
C THR A 242 3.61 -24.02 15.94
N ASP A 243 3.76 -25.32 16.22
CA ASP A 243 4.76 -26.20 15.60
C ASP A 243 4.14 -27.11 14.51
N ASP A 244 2.85 -26.95 14.20
CA ASP A 244 2.20 -27.73 13.16
C ASP A 244 2.75 -27.35 11.78
N PRO A 245 3.45 -28.24 11.07
CA PRO A 245 4.08 -27.95 9.81
C PRO A 245 3.07 -27.61 8.70
N ALA A 246 1.84 -28.10 8.77
CA ALA A 246 0.80 -27.79 7.79
C ALA A 246 0.30 -26.35 7.96
N VAL A 247 0.10 -25.91 9.20
CA VAL A 247 -0.28 -24.52 9.53
C VAL A 247 0.84 -23.56 9.15
N LEU A 248 2.09 -23.88 9.52
CA LEU A 248 3.27 -23.06 9.17
C LEU A 248 3.43 -22.91 7.65
N ALA A 249 3.27 -24.00 6.89
CA ALA A 249 3.33 -23.96 5.43
C ALA A 249 2.20 -23.10 4.83
N ALA A 250 0.97 -23.18 5.39
CA ALA A 250 -0.16 -22.38 4.95
C ALA A 250 0.04 -20.88 5.25
N ARG A 251 0.57 -20.54 6.43
CA ARG A 251 0.94 -19.16 6.82
C ARG A 251 2.01 -18.58 5.88
N ALA A 252 3.08 -19.34 5.64
CA ALA A 252 4.15 -18.95 4.74
C ALA A 252 3.62 -18.71 3.30
N LEU A 253 2.73 -19.57 2.80
CA LEU A 253 2.09 -19.38 1.50
C LEU A 253 1.19 -18.14 1.48
N ARG A 254 0.41 -17.91 2.52
CA ARG A 254 -0.46 -16.73 2.63
C ARG A 254 0.36 -15.42 2.63
N LYS A 255 1.46 -15.35 3.39
CA LYS A 255 2.38 -14.21 3.38
C LYS A 255 2.93 -13.95 1.97
N ARG A 256 3.39 -14.99 1.27
CA ARG A 256 3.89 -14.87 -0.10
C ARG A 256 2.83 -14.37 -1.09
N ASN A 257 1.60 -14.82 -0.97
CA ASN A 257 0.49 -14.37 -1.83
C ASN A 257 0.16 -12.90 -1.61
N LEU A 258 0.10 -12.45 -0.36
CA LEU A 258 -0.14 -11.05 0.02
C LEU A 258 0.96 -10.13 -0.55
N LEU A 259 2.22 -10.49 -0.35
CA LEU A 259 3.38 -9.74 -0.85
C LEU A 259 3.45 -9.73 -2.38
N ALA A 260 3.17 -10.87 -3.04
CA ALA A 260 3.12 -10.93 -4.50
C ALA A 260 2.02 -10.00 -5.05
N THR A 261 0.83 -9.99 -4.44
CA THR A 261 -0.28 -9.11 -4.83
C THR A 261 0.11 -7.65 -4.69
N LEU A 262 0.76 -7.28 -3.58
CA LEU A 262 1.27 -5.91 -3.36
C LEU A 262 2.25 -5.48 -4.46
N MET A 263 3.21 -6.33 -4.80
CA MET A 263 4.27 -6.00 -5.75
C MET A 263 3.82 -6.08 -7.22
N LEU A 264 2.73 -6.77 -7.52
CA LEU A 264 2.15 -6.87 -8.87
C LEU A 264 1.14 -5.77 -9.18
N ALA A 265 0.56 -5.12 -8.16
CA ALA A 265 -0.43 -4.06 -8.34
C ALA A 265 0.18 -2.77 -8.90
N GLN A 266 -0.60 -2.04 -9.71
CA GLN A 266 -0.28 -0.65 -10.06
C GLN A 266 -0.38 0.24 -8.80
N GLY A 267 0.36 1.34 -8.77
CA GLY A 267 0.50 2.20 -7.59
C GLY A 267 1.89 2.08 -6.97
N VAL A 268 2.05 2.65 -5.79
CA VAL A 268 3.30 2.65 -5.02
C VAL A 268 3.20 1.61 -3.91
N PRO A 269 3.99 0.52 -3.93
CA PRO A 269 3.97 -0.45 -2.84
C PRO A 269 4.68 0.11 -1.60
N MET A 270 4.06 -0.07 -0.44
CA MET A 270 4.64 0.20 0.88
C MET A 270 4.73 -1.11 1.67
N LEU A 271 5.87 -1.39 2.26
CA LEU A 271 6.14 -2.53 3.12
C LEU A 271 6.44 -2.03 4.53
N LEU A 272 5.80 -2.62 5.53
CA LEU A 272 6.14 -2.35 6.94
C LEU A 272 7.53 -2.95 7.23
N ALA A 273 8.41 -2.15 7.84
CA ALA A 273 9.72 -2.63 8.25
C ALA A 273 9.61 -3.81 9.24
N GLY A 274 10.26 -4.92 8.90
CA GLY A 274 10.19 -6.16 9.67
C GLY A 274 9.26 -7.23 9.07
N ASP A 275 8.31 -6.86 8.19
CA ASP A 275 7.45 -7.85 7.51
C ASP A 275 8.25 -8.81 6.65
N GLU A 276 9.32 -8.32 6.00
CA GLU A 276 10.26 -9.15 5.22
C GLU A 276 11.09 -10.09 6.08
N LEU A 277 11.15 -9.82 7.39
CA LEU A 277 11.87 -10.63 8.37
C LEU A 277 10.98 -11.66 9.08
N GLY A 278 9.65 -11.59 8.89
CA GLY A 278 8.68 -12.35 9.66
C GLY A 278 8.50 -11.86 11.09
N ASN A 279 8.64 -10.53 11.29
CA ASN A 279 8.48 -9.91 12.62
C ASN A 279 7.07 -10.05 13.15
N SER A 280 6.93 -10.51 14.39
CA SER A 280 5.67 -10.61 15.14
C SER A 280 5.67 -9.66 16.33
N GLN A 281 4.55 -9.01 16.57
CA GLN A 281 4.25 -8.26 17.79
C GLN A 281 3.38 -9.09 18.75
N GLN A 282 3.38 -10.43 18.58
CA GLN A 282 2.68 -11.40 19.42
C GLN A 282 1.17 -11.14 19.53
N GLY A 283 0.59 -10.62 18.45
CA GLY A 283 -0.82 -10.27 18.39
C GLY A 283 -1.18 -8.91 18.98
N ASN A 284 -0.20 -8.12 19.40
CA ASN A 284 -0.42 -6.71 19.73
C ASN A 284 -0.53 -5.90 18.44
N ASN A 285 -1.70 -5.37 18.14
CA ASN A 285 -1.94 -4.61 16.92
C ASN A 285 -1.88 -3.08 17.11
N ASN A 286 -1.30 -2.63 18.23
CA ASN A 286 -1.14 -1.21 18.57
C ASN A 286 0.08 -1.02 19.49
N ALA A 287 1.26 -1.41 19.03
CA ALA A 287 2.47 -1.49 19.85
C ALA A 287 3.15 -0.14 20.16
N TYR A 288 2.46 0.99 19.96
CA TYR A 288 3.01 2.35 20.11
C TYR A 288 3.66 2.62 21.48
N ALA A 289 3.10 2.02 22.56
CA ALA A 289 3.58 2.20 23.92
C ALA A 289 4.60 1.12 24.37
N GLN A 290 5.00 0.21 23.45
CA GLN A 290 5.85 -0.93 23.74
C GLN A 290 7.30 -0.64 23.35
N ASP A 291 8.13 -0.16 24.28
CA ASP A 291 9.59 -0.07 24.07
C ASP A 291 10.28 -1.32 24.68
N ASN A 292 9.93 -2.48 24.13
CA ASN A 292 10.39 -3.78 24.59
C ASN A 292 10.34 -4.83 23.46
N GLU A 293 10.56 -6.10 23.80
CA GLU A 293 10.60 -7.24 22.88
C GLU A 293 9.33 -7.42 22.04
N THR A 294 8.19 -6.86 22.44
CA THR A 294 6.96 -6.89 21.65
C THR A 294 7.08 -6.06 20.36
N ALA A 295 7.70 -4.88 20.45
CA ALA A 295 7.85 -3.99 19.30
C ALA A 295 9.23 -4.07 18.63
N TRP A 296 10.27 -4.56 19.33
CA TRP A 296 11.61 -4.64 18.76
C TRP A 296 11.71 -5.73 17.70
N ILE A 297 12.44 -5.44 16.63
CA ILE A 297 12.72 -6.43 15.60
C ILE A 297 13.77 -7.42 16.09
N ASN A 298 13.44 -8.71 16.09
CA ASN A 298 14.39 -9.76 16.44
C ASN A 298 15.19 -10.22 15.21
N TRP A 299 16.36 -9.65 15.03
CA TRP A 299 17.26 -9.93 13.90
C TRP A 299 17.78 -11.37 13.89
N ASP A 300 17.92 -12.01 15.05
CA ASP A 300 18.42 -13.38 15.17
C ASP A 300 17.40 -14.43 14.69
N LYS A 301 16.12 -14.05 14.65
CA LYS A 301 15.02 -14.89 14.16
C LYS A 301 14.54 -14.52 12.76
N ALA A 302 15.30 -13.69 12.04
CA ALA A 302 14.92 -13.23 10.70
C ALA A 302 14.71 -14.42 9.74
N ASP A 303 13.56 -14.44 9.05
CA ASP A 303 13.20 -15.43 8.04
C ASP A 303 13.98 -15.17 6.73
N ALA A 304 15.10 -15.88 6.56
CA ALA A 304 15.97 -15.72 5.39
C ALA A 304 15.26 -16.05 4.05
N ASP A 305 14.32 -17.00 4.06
CA ASP A 305 13.57 -17.39 2.85
C ASP A 305 12.57 -16.29 2.48
N LEU A 306 11.94 -15.66 3.45
CA LEU A 306 11.04 -14.53 3.22
C LEU A 306 11.79 -13.29 2.72
N ILE A 307 12.97 -12.99 3.28
CA ILE A 307 13.87 -11.93 2.79
C ILE A 307 14.22 -12.17 1.32
N ALA A 308 14.66 -13.38 0.97
CA ALA A 308 15.01 -13.75 -0.40
C ALA A 308 13.79 -13.63 -1.33
N TYR A 309 12.62 -14.00 -0.86
CA TYR A 309 11.37 -13.86 -1.61
C TYR A 309 10.99 -12.41 -1.87
N VAL A 310 11.06 -11.53 -0.88
CA VAL A 310 10.83 -10.08 -1.04
C VAL A 310 11.84 -9.47 -2.01
N ALA A 311 13.11 -9.84 -1.90
CA ALA A 311 14.15 -9.41 -2.83
C ALA A 311 13.82 -9.84 -4.28
N ARG A 312 13.33 -11.07 -4.48
CA ARG A 312 12.88 -11.56 -5.80
C ARG A 312 11.70 -10.76 -6.33
N LEU A 313 10.69 -10.45 -5.50
CA LEU A 313 9.53 -9.65 -5.89
C LEU A 313 9.91 -8.22 -6.29
N THR A 314 10.80 -7.60 -5.52
CA THR A 314 11.29 -6.24 -5.82
C THR A 314 12.11 -6.21 -7.12
N ALA A 315 12.93 -7.24 -7.36
CA ALA A 315 13.67 -7.40 -8.61
C ALA A 315 12.73 -7.61 -9.81
N LEU A 316 11.70 -8.45 -9.65
CA LEU A 316 10.66 -8.68 -10.67
C LEU A 316 9.95 -7.36 -11.00
N ARG A 317 9.44 -6.63 -10.00
CA ARG A 317 8.76 -5.36 -10.23
C ARG A 317 9.67 -4.32 -10.91
N ARG A 318 10.96 -4.31 -10.56
CA ARG A 318 11.97 -3.41 -11.15
C ARG A 318 12.26 -3.77 -12.61
N ALA A 319 12.32 -5.05 -12.92
CA ALA A 319 12.59 -5.56 -14.27
C ALA A 319 11.40 -5.33 -15.23
N HIS A 320 10.17 -5.21 -14.72
CA HIS A 320 8.95 -5.12 -15.51
C HIS A 320 8.25 -3.76 -15.39
N PRO A 321 8.60 -2.76 -16.24
CA PRO A 321 7.98 -1.43 -16.26
C PRO A 321 6.45 -1.46 -16.42
N VAL A 322 5.88 -2.49 -17.05
CA VAL A 322 4.43 -2.68 -17.18
C VAL A 322 3.72 -2.72 -15.80
N LEU A 323 4.41 -3.10 -14.73
CA LEU A 323 3.91 -3.12 -13.35
C LEU A 323 3.98 -1.75 -12.65
N ARG A 324 4.59 -0.74 -13.30
CA ARG A 324 4.88 0.59 -12.71
C ARG A 324 4.37 1.73 -13.57
N GLN A 325 3.23 1.53 -14.23
CA GLN A 325 2.65 2.56 -15.10
C GLN A 325 2.03 3.69 -14.26
N LYS A 326 2.27 4.94 -14.67
CA LYS A 326 1.68 6.11 -14.00
C LYS A 326 0.22 6.33 -14.41
N ARG A 327 -0.12 6.02 -15.68
CA ARG A 327 -1.49 6.16 -16.20
C ARG A 327 -2.38 5.02 -15.70
N PHE A 328 -3.65 5.29 -15.58
CA PHE A 328 -4.65 4.24 -15.37
C PHE A 328 -4.85 3.42 -16.64
N LEU A 329 -5.18 2.13 -16.46
CA LEU A 329 -5.43 1.17 -17.53
C LEU A 329 -6.94 1.00 -17.70
N HIS A 330 -7.43 1.08 -18.94
CA HIS A 330 -8.86 1.18 -19.21
C HIS A 330 -9.40 0.05 -20.10
N SER A 331 -8.63 -1.00 -20.36
CA SER A 331 -9.00 -2.10 -21.27
C SER A 331 -9.34 -1.65 -22.69
N ARG A 332 -8.83 -0.49 -23.14
CA ARG A 332 -9.04 0.03 -24.49
C ARG A 332 -7.94 -0.43 -25.44
N PRO A 333 -8.28 -0.77 -26.69
CA PRO A 333 -7.27 -1.07 -27.70
C PRO A 333 -6.29 0.10 -27.88
N ARG A 334 -5.00 -0.18 -27.86
CA ARG A 334 -3.95 0.82 -28.09
C ARG A 334 -3.78 1.08 -29.57
N ALA A 335 -3.44 2.31 -29.92
CA ALA A 335 -3.18 2.69 -31.32
C ALA A 335 -1.97 1.96 -31.92
N ALA A 336 -0.96 1.64 -31.10
CA ALA A 336 0.29 1.04 -31.52
C ALA A 336 0.17 -0.42 -32.03
N ASP A 337 -0.69 -1.23 -31.42
CA ASP A 337 -0.77 -2.67 -31.71
C ASP A 337 -2.21 -3.22 -31.73
N GLY A 338 -3.21 -2.38 -31.50
CA GLY A 338 -4.63 -2.77 -31.47
C GLY A 338 -5.01 -3.65 -30.28
N LEU A 339 -4.08 -3.90 -29.33
CA LEU A 339 -4.33 -4.71 -28.16
C LEU A 339 -4.68 -3.85 -26.94
N PRO A 340 -5.57 -4.33 -26.02
CA PRO A 340 -5.82 -3.65 -24.76
C PRO A 340 -4.59 -3.58 -23.87
N ASP A 341 -4.46 -2.51 -23.09
CA ASP A 341 -3.42 -2.34 -22.06
C ASP A 341 -3.62 -3.27 -20.86
N VAL A 342 -4.87 -3.65 -20.58
CA VAL A 342 -5.22 -4.67 -19.57
C VAL A 342 -6.35 -5.56 -20.10
N THR A 343 -6.27 -6.85 -19.83
CA THR A 343 -7.32 -7.82 -20.14
C THR A 343 -7.51 -8.78 -18.97
N TRP A 344 -8.75 -8.87 -18.49
CA TRP A 344 -9.13 -9.86 -17.47
C TRP A 344 -9.41 -11.21 -18.12
N ARG A 345 -9.05 -12.30 -17.42
CA ARG A 345 -9.22 -13.66 -17.91
C ARG A 345 -9.82 -14.57 -16.84
N ARG A 346 -10.74 -15.42 -17.26
CA ARG A 346 -11.16 -16.61 -16.50
C ARG A 346 -10.13 -17.72 -16.67
N ALA A 347 -10.25 -18.78 -15.87
CA ALA A 347 -9.35 -19.94 -15.97
C ALA A 347 -9.39 -20.62 -17.36
N ASP A 348 -10.51 -20.62 -18.05
CA ASP A 348 -10.67 -21.14 -19.42
C ASP A 348 -10.05 -20.25 -20.51
N GLY A 349 -9.42 -19.14 -20.13
CA GLY A 349 -8.81 -18.14 -21.02
C GLY A 349 -9.79 -17.12 -21.59
N GLY A 350 -11.11 -17.27 -21.34
CA GLY A 350 -12.13 -16.32 -21.76
C GLY A 350 -12.10 -15.03 -20.93
N VAL A 351 -12.69 -13.97 -21.49
CA VAL A 351 -12.93 -12.71 -20.75
C VAL A 351 -14.10 -12.94 -19.78
N PRO A 352 -14.00 -12.47 -18.51
CA PRO A 352 -15.11 -12.55 -17.59
C PRO A 352 -16.36 -11.84 -18.13
N ARG A 353 -17.51 -12.47 -18.00
CA ARG A 353 -18.81 -11.90 -18.35
C ARG A 353 -19.34 -11.08 -17.17
N PRO A 354 -20.34 -10.22 -17.34
CA PRO A 354 -20.94 -9.46 -16.25
C PRO A 354 -21.38 -10.34 -15.07
N GLU A 355 -21.92 -11.52 -15.34
CA GLU A 355 -22.40 -12.47 -14.32
C GLU A 355 -21.23 -13.03 -13.48
N ASP A 356 -20.07 -13.28 -14.10
CA ASP A 356 -18.90 -13.83 -13.43
C ASP A 356 -18.43 -12.89 -12.30
N TRP A 357 -18.52 -11.56 -12.50
CA TRP A 357 -18.13 -10.55 -11.49
C TRP A 357 -19.07 -10.53 -10.27
N HIS A 358 -20.28 -11.04 -10.40
CA HIS A 358 -21.25 -11.14 -9.30
C HIS A 358 -21.30 -12.54 -8.67
N ASP A 359 -20.58 -13.51 -9.25
CA ASP A 359 -20.51 -14.86 -8.73
C ASP A 359 -19.55 -14.95 -7.52
N PRO A 360 -20.03 -15.26 -6.30
CA PRO A 360 -19.17 -15.42 -5.13
C PRO A 360 -18.19 -16.60 -5.26
N ALA A 361 -18.44 -17.53 -6.20
CA ALA A 361 -17.54 -18.65 -6.51
C ALA A 361 -16.46 -18.30 -7.54
N PHE A 362 -16.45 -17.09 -8.09
CA PHE A 362 -15.38 -16.63 -8.99
C PHE A 362 -14.12 -16.32 -8.19
N ARG A 363 -13.27 -17.34 -7.98
CA ARG A 363 -12.09 -17.31 -7.09
C ARG A 363 -10.75 -17.46 -7.82
N CYS A 364 -10.76 -17.44 -9.15
CA CYS A 364 -9.55 -17.51 -9.97
C CYS A 364 -9.61 -16.44 -11.06
N LEU A 365 -8.78 -15.43 -10.92
CA LEU A 365 -8.72 -14.29 -11.81
C LEU A 365 -7.36 -14.22 -12.50
N GLY A 366 -7.34 -14.16 -13.82
CA GLY A 366 -6.18 -13.82 -14.63
C GLY A 366 -6.20 -12.34 -15.01
N VAL A 367 -5.05 -11.69 -14.98
CA VAL A 367 -4.84 -10.33 -15.51
C VAL A 367 -3.67 -10.32 -16.47
N GLU A 368 -3.91 -9.86 -17.67
CA GLU A 368 -2.88 -9.64 -18.68
C GLU A 368 -2.63 -8.12 -18.78
N LEU A 369 -1.42 -7.70 -18.41
CA LEU A 369 -0.96 -6.30 -18.49
C LEU A 369 -0.03 -6.16 -19.67
N ARG A 370 -0.19 -5.09 -20.47
CA ARG A 370 0.62 -4.83 -21.67
C ARG A 370 1.13 -3.40 -21.74
N ARG A 371 2.36 -3.27 -22.24
CA ARG A 371 2.97 -2.00 -22.59
C ARG A 371 3.47 -2.06 -24.03
N ALA A 372 3.22 -1.01 -24.83
CA ALA A 372 3.75 -0.90 -26.17
C ALA A 372 5.21 -0.43 -26.17
N ALA A 373 5.95 -0.70 -27.25
CA ALA A 373 7.34 -0.26 -27.40
C ALA A 373 7.51 1.27 -27.37
N GLU A 374 6.50 2.01 -27.82
CA GLU A 374 6.48 3.46 -27.88
C GLU A 374 6.26 4.13 -26.50
N ASP A 375 5.76 3.38 -25.53
CA ASP A 375 5.54 3.88 -24.18
C ASP A 375 6.89 3.98 -23.42
N ALA A 376 7.54 5.14 -23.50
CA ALA A 376 8.71 5.51 -22.68
C ALA A 376 10.01 4.71 -22.88
N GLY A 377 10.42 4.47 -24.13
CA GLY A 377 11.82 4.07 -24.45
C GLY A 377 12.21 2.63 -24.12
N GLY A 378 11.26 1.72 -24.00
CA GLY A 378 11.50 0.28 -23.81
C GLY A 378 10.75 -0.58 -24.82
N GLY A 379 11.15 -1.84 -25.01
CA GLY A 379 10.45 -2.79 -25.88
C GLY A 379 9.00 -3.06 -25.45
N ALA A 380 8.21 -3.65 -26.37
CA ALA A 380 6.89 -4.15 -26.03
C ALA A 380 6.98 -5.22 -24.93
N GLU A 381 6.06 -5.19 -23.98
CA GLU A 381 6.08 -6.06 -22.80
C GLU A 381 4.68 -6.56 -22.48
N ALA A 382 4.57 -7.80 -22.06
CA ALA A 382 3.34 -8.33 -21.48
C ALA A 382 3.64 -9.25 -20.28
N ILE A 383 2.84 -9.08 -19.23
CA ILE A 383 2.81 -9.94 -18.05
C ILE A 383 1.39 -10.52 -17.92
N PHE A 384 1.30 -11.81 -17.65
CA PHE A 384 0.05 -12.47 -17.27
C PHE A 384 0.18 -12.99 -15.85
N ALA A 385 -0.66 -12.50 -14.94
CA ALA A 385 -0.71 -12.95 -13.56
C ALA A 385 -2.03 -13.65 -13.26
N VAL A 386 -1.97 -14.74 -12.49
CA VAL A 386 -3.14 -15.53 -12.06
C VAL A 386 -3.21 -15.50 -10.55
N PHE A 387 -4.36 -15.11 -10.00
CA PHE A 387 -4.67 -15.09 -8.57
C PHE A 387 -5.75 -16.14 -8.30
N ASN A 388 -5.40 -17.20 -7.60
CA ASN A 388 -6.33 -18.31 -7.32
C ASN A 388 -6.49 -18.51 -5.81
N THR A 389 -7.63 -18.10 -5.24
CA THR A 389 -8.02 -18.40 -3.85
C THR A 389 -8.90 -19.64 -3.73
N GLY A 390 -9.24 -20.27 -4.86
CA GLY A 390 -10.05 -21.51 -4.92
C GLY A 390 -9.19 -22.77 -4.88
N ALA A 391 -9.83 -23.90 -5.20
CA ALA A 391 -9.17 -25.17 -5.44
C ALA A 391 -8.21 -25.10 -6.64
N ALA A 392 -7.26 -26.03 -6.69
CA ALA A 392 -6.36 -26.17 -7.84
C ALA A 392 -7.18 -26.38 -9.12
N ARG A 393 -6.73 -25.74 -10.21
CA ARG A 393 -7.41 -25.81 -11.51
C ARG A 393 -6.46 -25.55 -12.67
N ASP A 394 -6.85 -25.99 -13.84
CA ASP A 394 -6.13 -25.63 -15.07
C ASP A 394 -6.47 -24.22 -15.51
N VAL A 395 -5.45 -23.49 -15.98
CA VAL A 395 -5.57 -22.13 -16.53
C VAL A 395 -5.01 -22.12 -17.95
N VAL A 396 -5.80 -21.62 -18.89
CA VAL A 396 -5.41 -21.44 -20.28
C VAL A 396 -4.69 -20.08 -20.41
N LEU A 397 -3.45 -20.12 -20.90
CA LEU A 397 -2.65 -18.91 -21.12
C LEU A 397 -3.15 -18.11 -22.34
N PRO A 398 -3.04 -16.77 -22.32
CA PRO A 398 -3.44 -15.92 -23.44
C PRO A 398 -2.68 -16.26 -24.71
N ARG A 399 -3.37 -16.24 -25.86
CA ARG A 399 -2.76 -16.43 -27.21
C ARG A 399 -2.20 -15.12 -27.79
N THR A 400 -2.08 -14.09 -27.00
CA THR A 400 -1.64 -12.74 -27.36
C THR A 400 -0.12 -12.58 -27.40
N ALA A 401 0.62 -13.62 -27.00
CA ALA A 401 2.07 -13.73 -27.14
C ALA A 401 2.43 -15.08 -27.78
N PRO A 402 3.57 -15.16 -28.51
CA PRO A 402 4.05 -16.42 -29.13
C PRO A 402 4.30 -17.53 -28.10
N ALA A 403 4.84 -17.19 -26.95
CA ALA A 403 5.08 -18.09 -25.84
C ALA A 403 5.08 -17.33 -24.52
N TRP A 404 4.93 -18.08 -23.43
CA TRP A 404 4.96 -17.57 -22.05
C TRP A 404 6.03 -18.31 -21.25
N ARG A 405 6.68 -17.60 -20.33
CA ARG A 405 7.64 -18.13 -19.36
C ARG A 405 7.11 -17.88 -17.95
N LEU A 406 6.93 -18.92 -17.13
CA LEU A 406 6.60 -18.80 -15.73
C LEU A 406 7.80 -18.20 -15.00
N ILE A 407 7.62 -17.06 -14.33
CA ILE A 407 8.68 -16.33 -13.64
C ILE A 407 8.47 -16.28 -12.12
N LEU A 408 7.24 -16.52 -11.65
CA LEU A 408 6.90 -16.61 -10.23
C LEU A 408 5.81 -17.65 -10.00
N ASP A 409 6.00 -18.48 -8.98
CA ASP A 409 5.01 -19.40 -8.41
C ASP A 409 5.12 -19.31 -6.88
N THR A 410 4.07 -18.80 -6.21
CA THR A 410 4.09 -18.61 -4.75
C THR A 410 4.12 -19.89 -3.96
N THR A 411 3.73 -21.02 -4.56
CA THR A 411 3.84 -22.35 -3.94
C THR A 411 5.25 -22.92 -4.02
N ARG A 412 6.07 -22.42 -4.96
CA ARG A 412 7.46 -22.81 -5.21
C ARG A 412 8.36 -21.57 -5.34
N PRO A 413 8.57 -20.81 -4.25
CA PRO A 413 9.16 -19.46 -4.30
C PRO A 413 10.59 -19.44 -4.84
N ALA A 414 11.32 -20.55 -4.73
CA ALA A 414 12.71 -20.67 -5.22
C ALA A 414 12.80 -21.25 -6.66
N ALA A 415 11.67 -21.61 -7.30
CA ALA A 415 11.70 -22.20 -8.63
C ALA A 415 12.31 -21.24 -9.67
N ALA A 416 13.18 -21.77 -10.53
CA ALA A 416 13.73 -21.01 -11.66
C ALA A 416 12.64 -20.77 -12.71
N PRO A 417 12.76 -19.69 -13.50
CA PRO A 417 11.88 -19.44 -14.64
C PRO A 417 11.89 -20.61 -15.62
N ALA A 418 10.69 -20.98 -16.13
CA ALA A 418 10.51 -22.10 -17.02
C ALA A 418 9.51 -21.81 -18.15
N ALA A 419 9.70 -22.38 -19.32
CA ALA A 419 8.74 -22.29 -20.42
C ALA A 419 7.39 -22.88 -19.98
N ALA A 420 6.31 -22.17 -20.30
CA ALA A 420 4.96 -22.57 -19.94
C ALA A 420 4.26 -23.24 -21.14
N LYS A 421 3.43 -24.24 -20.87
CA LYS A 421 2.51 -24.83 -21.85
C LYS A 421 1.30 -23.92 -22.04
N ALA A 422 0.51 -24.15 -23.11
CA ALA A 422 -0.71 -23.39 -23.37
C ALA A 422 -1.74 -23.49 -22.23
N THR A 423 -1.71 -24.58 -21.45
CA THR A 423 -2.51 -24.79 -20.25
C THR A 423 -1.57 -25.17 -19.12
N VAL A 424 -1.74 -24.54 -17.96
CA VAL A 424 -0.92 -24.73 -16.77
C VAL A 424 -1.80 -25.00 -15.57
N ALA A 425 -1.36 -25.84 -14.65
CA ALA A 425 -2.04 -26.04 -13.38
C ALA A 425 -1.76 -24.84 -12.45
N ALA A 426 -2.79 -24.13 -12.02
CA ALA A 426 -2.73 -23.16 -10.94
C ALA A 426 -3.07 -23.88 -9.62
N PRO A 427 -2.10 -23.99 -8.69
CA PRO A 427 -2.38 -24.61 -7.40
C PRO A 427 -3.45 -23.86 -6.62
N ALA A 428 -4.05 -24.54 -5.63
CA ALA A 428 -4.92 -23.85 -4.67
C ALA A 428 -4.14 -22.76 -3.93
N GLN A 429 -4.81 -21.64 -3.61
CA GLN A 429 -4.22 -20.55 -2.83
C GLN A 429 -2.86 -20.07 -3.41
N SER A 430 -2.81 -19.72 -4.70
CA SER A 430 -1.55 -19.37 -5.37
C SER A 430 -1.61 -18.12 -6.22
N VAL A 431 -0.44 -17.49 -6.41
CA VAL A 431 -0.19 -16.52 -7.47
C VAL A 431 0.83 -17.13 -8.45
N LEU A 432 0.50 -17.10 -9.73
CA LEU A 432 1.42 -17.43 -10.81
C LEU A 432 1.65 -16.19 -11.68
N VAL A 433 2.89 -15.96 -12.10
CA VAL A 433 3.22 -14.83 -12.98
C VAL A 433 4.00 -15.35 -14.19
N PHE A 434 3.56 -14.95 -15.35
CA PHE A 434 4.16 -15.29 -16.62
C PHE A 434 4.59 -14.01 -17.34
N GLU A 435 5.75 -14.03 -17.98
CA GLU A 435 6.18 -13.02 -18.93
C GLU A 435 6.06 -13.52 -20.35
N ALA A 436 5.71 -12.63 -21.28
CA ALA A 436 5.68 -12.95 -22.71
C ALA A 436 7.11 -13.10 -23.24
N VAL A 437 7.37 -14.20 -23.94
CA VAL A 437 8.58 -14.36 -24.74
C VAL A 437 8.33 -13.70 -26.09
N MET A 438 8.83 -12.47 -26.25
CA MET A 438 8.73 -11.75 -27.53
C MET A 438 9.77 -12.32 -28.48
N SER A 439 9.38 -12.60 -29.73
CA SER A 439 10.35 -12.92 -30.77
C SER A 439 11.30 -11.73 -30.92
N SER A 440 12.59 -11.94 -30.71
CA SER A 440 13.62 -10.99 -31.14
C SER A 440 13.38 -10.70 -32.61
N GLY A 441 13.01 -9.49 -32.99
CA GLY A 441 12.90 -9.09 -34.38
C GLY A 441 14.19 -9.48 -35.08
N LEU A 442 14.10 -10.37 -36.06
CA LEU A 442 15.15 -10.56 -37.04
C LEU A 442 15.39 -9.17 -37.67
N SER A 443 16.51 -8.56 -37.31
CA SER A 443 17.08 -7.49 -38.10
C SER A 443 17.14 -8.04 -39.53
N SER A 444 16.29 -7.50 -40.41
CA SER A 444 16.46 -7.69 -41.84
C SER A 444 17.80 -7.05 -42.17
N GLU A 445 18.89 -7.80 -42.06
CA GLU A 445 20.10 -7.49 -42.81
C GLU A 445 19.72 -7.58 -44.27
N GLY A 446 19.62 -6.41 -44.87
CA GLY A 446 19.47 -6.25 -46.29
C GLY A 446 20.62 -6.94 -46.99
N THR A 447 20.26 -7.82 -47.87
CA THR A 447 21.17 -8.36 -48.88
C THR A 447 21.47 -7.29 -49.93
N PRO A 448 22.64 -7.27 -50.54
CA PRO A 448 23.36 -6.21 -51.23
C PRO A 448 22.70 -5.65 -52.47
#